data_711e79fc11a685c778333d11410481d5
#
_entry.id   711e79fc11a685c778333d11410481d5
#
_cell.length_a   1.000
_cell.length_b   1.000
_cell.length_c   1.000
_cell.angle_alpha   90.00
_cell.angle_beta   90.00
_cell.angle_gamma   90.00
#
_symmetry.space_group_name_H-M   'P 1'
#
loop_
_entity.id
_entity.type
_entity.pdbx_description
1 polymer ?
#
loop_
_entity_poly.entity_id
_entity_poly.type
_entity_poly.pdbx_seq_one_letter_code
_entity_poly.pdbx_strand_id
1 'polypeptide(L)'
;MALAALAIGCGIAAIVYWRWPSPPSAPVRVAIRVACDDPARCALAESLALDVWTEGGRPGLPFDIVVASDSLAVLDAHHIAWTVVVPDIDAAARDEAERLRRPAALRPADWFAEYHDYNEISDHVRQLAQLAPERASLHAIGASVEGRPLWALRIGGQRADATPMLINGTQHAREWIAAMTTTCIADHLVRAYDTNAAIRDFVDHTELWVVPVVNPDGYQYSWGNDRYWRKNRRGRHGVDLNRNFSIGWGGPGSSKNERAENYRGEYAFSEPESIALRDLVKREQVAVHVDFHSYGQLVLYPWGYTSKPAEDRDRFAAVGDDLASAMFVTHERRYTLMQSVELYPAGGTMADWMYGEARAQSFTIELRPDRWSGGRQGFVLPPEQIRPTCDEGLAAVLALRQAHDLGR
;
A
#
# COMPACT_ATOMS: atom_id res chain seq x y z
N MET A 1 90.37 10.04 37.35
CA MET A 1 89.02 10.54 37.26
C MET A 1 88.64 10.64 35.77
N ALA A 2 87.91 9.71 35.28
CA ALA A 2 87.52 9.61 33.89
C ALA A 2 86.00 9.83 33.84
N LEU A 3 85.55 10.86 33.13
CA LEU A 3 84.14 11.13 32.83
C LEU A 3 83.75 10.31 31.62
N ALA A 4 82.75 9.45 31.78
CA ALA A 4 82.13 8.72 30.71
C ALA A 4 80.94 9.57 30.20
N ALA A 5 80.96 9.91 28.92
CA ALA A 5 79.85 10.56 28.26
C ALA A 5 78.85 9.52 27.73
N LEU A 6 77.61 9.57 28.19
CA LEU A 6 76.52 8.74 27.70
C LEU A 6 75.93 9.40 26.44
N ALA A 7 76.07 8.74 25.30
CA ALA A 7 75.34 9.15 24.07
C ALA A 7 73.99 8.51 24.08
N ILE A 8 72.91 9.31 24.16
CA ILE A 8 71.54 8.86 24.00
C ILE A 8 71.21 8.90 22.50
N GLY A 9 71.15 7.70 21.90
CA GLY A 9 70.68 7.52 20.51
C GLY A 9 69.14 7.59 20.46
N CYS A 10 68.54 8.62 19.84
CA CYS A 10 67.14 8.67 19.50
C CYS A 10 66.85 7.74 18.29
N GLY A 11 66.42 6.53 18.59
CA GLY A 11 65.84 5.65 17.57
C GLY A 11 64.40 6.06 17.24
N ILE A 12 64.18 6.63 16.06
CA ILE A 12 62.83 6.85 15.55
C ILE A 12 62.23 5.50 15.14
N ALA A 13 61.39 4.92 16.00
CA ALA A 13 60.59 3.76 15.61
C ALA A 13 59.48 4.20 14.63
N ALA A 14 59.62 3.85 13.36
CA ALA A 14 58.57 4.01 12.38
C ALA A 14 57.43 3.04 12.73
N ILE A 15 56.32 3.54 13.29
CA ILE A 15 55.13 2.77 13.50
C ILE A 15 54.47 2.58 12.12
N VAL A 16 54.63 1.37 11.53
CA VAL A 16 53.95 0.96 10.32
C VAL A 16 52.51 0.62 10.73
N TYR A 17 51.59 1.53 10.47
CA TYR A 17 50.17 1.25 10.60
C TYR A 17 49.76 0.29 9.48
N TRP A 18 49.61 -0.97 9.79
CA TRP A 18 48.90 -1.92 8.94
C TRP A 18 47.43 -1.50 8.90
N ARG A 19 46.99 -0.84 7.83
CA ARG A 19 45.56 -0.70 7.54
C ARG A 19 45.07 -2.08 7.10
N TRP A 20 44.33 -2.75 7.97
CA TRP A 20 43.48 -3.84 7.53
C TRP A 20 42.58 -3.32 6.43
N PRO A 21 42.45 -4.03 5.27
CA PRO A 21 41.44 -3.68 4.32
C PRO A 21 40.10 -3.65 5.03
N SER A 22 39.38 -2.53 4.88
CA SER A 22 38.03 -2.45 5.41
C SER A 22 37.24 -3.66 4.90
N PRO A 23 36.46 -4.35 5.76
CA PRO A 23 35.62 -5.43 5.27
C PRO A 23 34.83 -4.91 4.07
N PRO A 24 34.61 -5.75 3.04
CA PRO A 24 33.80 -5.34 1.91
C PRO A 24 32.47 -4.81 2.45
N SER A 25 32.05 -3.63 1.98
CA SER A 25 30.75 -3.10 2.35
C SER A 25 29.69 -4.14 2.03
N ALA A 26 28.75 -4.36 2.96
CA ALA A 26 27.62 -5.25 2.69
C ALA A 26 26.97 -4.88 1.34
N PRO A 27 26.53 -5.86 0.54
CA PRO A 27 25.89 -5.57 -0.73
C PRO A 27 24.66 -4.68 -0.51
N VAL A 28 24.51 -3.67 -1.35
CA VAL A 28 23.37 -2.75 -1.31
C VAL A 28 22.10 -3.51 -1.71
N ARG A 29 20.99 -3.24 -1.07
CA ARG A 29 19.68 -3.75 -1.48
C ARG A 29 19.11 -2.86 -2.58
N VAL A 30 18.89 -3.42 -3.75
CA VAL A 30 18.41 -2.73 -4.95
C VAL A 30 17.02 -3.23 -5.31
N ALA A 31 16.07 -2.33 -5.50
CA ALA A 31 14.80 -2.71 -6.11
C ALA A 31 14.94 -2.63 -7.63
N ILE A 32 14.60 -3.72 -8.29
CA ILE A 32 14.67 -3.86 -9.75
C ILE A 32 13.33 -4.32 -10.32
N ARG A 33 13.05 -3.89 -11.54
CA ARG A 33 11.99 -4.43 -12.38
C ARG A 33 12.57 -5.47 -13.30
N VAL A 34 12.06 -6.69 -13.21
CA VAL A 34 12.47 -7.82 -14.00
C VAL A 34 11.48 -8.01 -15.14
N ALA A 35 12.00 -8.23 -16.36
CA ALA A 35 11.24 -8.71 -17.50
C ALA A 35 11.76 -10.09 -17.91
N CYS A 36 10.94 -11.10 -17.79
CA CYS A 36 11.27 -12.47 -18.15
C CYS A 36 10.25 -13.02 -19.16
N ASP A 37 10.74 -13.85 -20.09
CA ASP A 37 9.98 -14.39 -21.22
C ASP A 37 9.70 -15.89 -21.09
N ASP A 38 10.31 -16.56 -20.10
CA ASP A 38 10.05 -17.97 -19.82
C ASP A 38 9.93 -18.25 -18.30
N PRO A 39 9.20 -19.31 -17.89
CA PRO A 39 8.98 -19.63 -16.50
C PRO A 39 10.25 -19.90 -15.68
N ALA A 40 11.28 -20.50 -16.28
CA ALA A 40 12.50 -20.85 -15.56
C ALA A 40 13.31 -19.59 -15.22
N ARG A 41 13.37 -18.62 -16.14
CA ARG A 41 14.01 -17.33 -15.89
C ARG A 41 13.26 -16.51 -14.84
N CYS A 42 11.92 -16.49 -14.90
CA CYS A 42 11.10 -15.84 -13.89
C CYS A 42 11.35 -16.46 -12.51
N ALA A 43 11.32 -17.79 -12.40
CA ALA A 43 11.57 -18.51 -11.14
C ALA A 43 12.99 -18.27 -10.61
N LEU A 44 14.01 -18.19 -11.48
CA LEU A 44 15.37 -17.84 -11.08
C LEU A 44 15.42 -16.44 -10.50
N ALA A 45 14.83 -15.44 -11.16
CA ALA A 45 14.79 -14.08 -10.66
C ALA A 45 14.09 -13.99 -9.28
N GLU A 46 12.94 -14.67 -9.13
CA GLU A 46 12.24 -14.75 -7.85
C GLU A 46 13.06 -15.44 -6.75
N SER A 47 13.86 -16.45 -7.11
CA SER A 47 14.72 -17.13 -6.12
C SER A 47 15.86 -16.27 -5.56
N LEU A 48 16.22 -15.20 -6.26
CA LEU A 48 17.21 -14.20 -5.82
C LEU A 48 16.59 -13.08 -4.98
N ALA A 49 15.26 -13.00 -4.93
CA ALA A 49 14.57 -11.93 -4.25
C ALA A 49 14.73 -12.01 -2.72
N LEU A 50 15.14 -10.90 -2.13
CA LEU A 50 15.10 -10.64 -0.69
C LEU A 50 13.70 -10.18 -0.25
N ASP A 51 12.97 -9.51 -1.16
CA ASP A 51 11.60 -9.07 -1.00
C ASP A 51 10.92 -9.00 -2.39
N VAL A 52 9.62 -9.26 -2.43
CA VAL A 52 8.81 -9.18 -3.64
C VAL A 52 7.87 -7.98 -3.51
N TRP A 53 8.07 -6.98 -4.37
CA TRP A 53 7.29 -5.74 -4.30
C TRP A 53 6.00 -5.83 -5.13
N THR A 54 6.08 -6.47 -6.30
CA THR A 54 4.87 -6.76 -7.08
C THR A 54 4.85 -8.25 -7.38
N GLU A 55 3.83 -8.94 -6.92
CA GLU A 55 3.66 -10.35 -7.22
C GLU A 55 3.46 -10.54 -8.73
N GLY A 56 3.94 -11.67 -9.26
CA GLY A 56 3.66 -11.92 -10.64
C GLY A 56 4.52 -12.91 -11.39
N GLY A 57 5.81 -12.91 -11.28
CA GLY A 57 6.76 -13.86 -11.91
C GLY A 57 6.28 -14.63 -13.17
N ARG A 58 5.36 -14.05 -13.96
CA ARG A 58 4.79 -14.67 -15.15
C ARG A 58 5.52 -14.20 -16.40
N PRO A 59 5.79 -15.09 -17.36
CA PRO A 59 6.34 -14.69 -18.64
C PRO A 59 5.53 -13.58 -19.32
N GLY A 60 6.22 -12.52 -19.71
CA GLY A 60 5.63 -11.37 -20.41
C GLY A 60 5.03 -10.29 -19.50
N LEU A 61 4.96 -10.50 -18.18
CA LEU A 61 4.56 -9.48 -17.21
C LEU A 61 5.76 -9.04 -16.38
N PRO A 62 6.16 -7.78 -16.39
CA PRO A 62 7.23 -7.29 -15.54
C PRO A 62 6.80 -7.31 -14.06
N PHE A 63 7.75 -7.61 -13.18
CA PHE A 63 7.55 -7.61 -11.74
C PHE A 63 8.74 -7.01 -11.01
N ASP A 64 8.48 -6.42 -9.86
CA ASP A 64 9.49 -5.71 -9.08
C ASP A 64 9.90 -6.55 -7.87
N ILE A 65 11.22 -6.72 -7.72
CA ILE A 65 11.84 -7.45 -6.61
C ILE A 65 13.00 -6.64 -6.03
N VAL A 66 13.29 -6.89 -4.77
CA VAL A 66 14.52 -6.41 -4.12
C VAL A 66 15.55 -7.52 -4.17
N VAL A 67 16.73 -7.20 -4.63
CA VAL A 67 17.88 -8.13 -4.66
C VAL A 67 19.10 -7.49 -4.01
N ALA A 68 20.05 -8.32 -3.59
CA ALA A 68 21.38 -7.84 -3.27
C ALA A 68 22.10 -7.41 -4.56
N SER A 69 22.87 -6.33 -4.52
CA SER A 69 23.54 -5.78 -5.71
C SER A 69 24.51 -6.75 -6.41
N ASP A 70 25.07 -7.71 -5.67
CA ASP A 70 25.93 -8.78 -6.21
C ASP A 70 25.12 -9.84 -6.99
N SER A 71 23.82 -9.99 -6.69
CA SER A 71 22.94 -10.90 -7.44
C SER A 71 22.62 -10.42 -8.86
N LEU A 72 22.85 -9.14 -9.18
CA LEU A 72 22.60 -8.58 -10.52
C LEU A 72 23.44 -9.30 -11.59
N ALA A 73 24.66 -9.66 -11.26
CA ALA A 73 25.54 -10.42 -12.17
C ALA A 73 24.98 -11.81 -12.54
N VAL A 74 24.17 -12.42 -11.67
CA VAL A 74 23.50 -13.70 -11.94
C VAL A 74 22.38 -13.48 -12.97
N LEU A 75 21.60 -12.41 -12.85
CA LEU A 75 20.58 -12.07 -13.84
C LEU A 75 21.17 -11.81 -15.23
N ASP A 76 22.28 -11.06 -15.28
CA ASP A 76 23.01 -10.80 -16.53
C ASP A 76 23.55 -12.09 -17.17
N ALA A 77 24.15 -12.98 -16.38
CA ALA A 77 24.67 -14.25 -16.84
C ALA A 77 23.58 -15.18 -17.42
N HIS A 78 22.35 -15.05 -16.95
CA HIS A 78 21.18 -15.80 -17.44
C HIS A 78 20.35 -15.02 -18.47
N HIS A 79 20.85 -13.87 -18.95
CA HIS A 79 20.17 -13.00 -19.94
C HIS A 79 18.75 -12.62 -19.51
N ILE A 80 18.53 -12.36 -18.21
CA ILE A 80 17.27 -11.85 -17.68
C ILE A 80 17.33 -10.33 -17.70
N ALA A 81 16.43 -9.71 -18.46
CA ALA A 81 16.37 -8.25 -18.55
C ALA A 81 15.83 -7.64 -17.25
N TRP A 82 16.47 -6.58 -16.79
CA TRP A 82 16.06 -5.84 -15.61
C TRP A 82 16.36 -4.35 -15.73
N THR A 83 15.65 -3.54 -14.95
CA THR A 83 15.90 -2.10 -14.80
C THR A 83 15.83 -1.70 -13.34
N VAL A 84 16.58 -0.67 -12.94
CA VAL A 84 16.57 -0.18 -11.55
C VAL A 84 15.27 0.59 -11.27
N VAL A 85 14.56 0.20 -10.23
CA VAL A 85 13.42 0.92 -9.65
C VAL A 85 13.90 1.85 -8.54
N VAL A 86 14.65 1.31 -7.54
CA VAL A 86 15.30 2.09 -6.48
C VAL A 86 16.72 1.59 -6.31
N PRO A 87 17.75 2.43 -6.50
CA PRO A 87 19.15 1.99 -6.52
C PRO A 87 19.69 1.57 -5.15
N ASP A 88 19.15 2.10 -4.07
CA ASP A 88 19.45 1.75 -2.69
C ASP A 88 18.19 1.99 -1.85
N ILE A 89 17.47 0.92 -1.53
CA ILE A 89 16.21 1.03 -0.79
C ILE A 89 16.44 1.47 0.65
N ASP A 90 17.59 1.12 1.24
CA ASP A 90 17.93 1.53 2.60
C ASP A 90 18.28 3.02 2.68
N ALA A 91 18.99 3.55 1.67
CA ALA A 91 19.24 4.98 1.56
C ALA A 91 17.92 5.73 1.36
N ALA A 92 17.06 5.28 0.46
CA ALA A 92 15.76 5.92 0.22
C ALA A 92 14.90 5.98 1.48
N ALA A 93 14.85 4.88 2.26
CA ALA A 93 14.14 4.86 3.54
C ALA A 93 14.76 5.80 4.60
N ARG A 94 16.09 5.89 4.66
CA ARG A 94 16.77 6.83 5.56
C ARG A 94 16.50 8.28 5.19
N ASP A 95 16.57 8.63 3.90
CA ASP A 95 16.31 9.98 3.40
C ASP A 95 14.86 10.41 3.67
N GLU A 96 13.91 9.49 3.49
CA GLU A 96 12.50 9.71 3.83
C GLU A 96 12.32 9.93 5.34
N ALA A 97 12.90 9.07 6.17
CA ALA A 97 12.85 9.19 7.63
C ALA A 97 13.50 10.49 8.14
N GLU A 98 14.57 10.96 7.50
CA GLU A 98 15.22 12.23 7.85
C GLU A 98 14.32 13.44 7.53
N ARG A 99 13.66 13.42 6.36
CA ARG A 99 12.67 14.46 6.01
C ARG A 99 11.54 14.53 7.03
N LEU A 100 11.00 13.38 7.44
CA LEU A 100 9.86 13.29 8.36
C LEU A 100 10.19 13.62 9.83
N ARG A 101 11.48 13.58 10.21
CA ARG A 101 11.95 14.01 11.55
C ARG A 101 12.02 15.52 11.75
N ARG A 102 11.71 16.31 10.72
CA ARG A 102 11.75 17.78 10.85
C ARG A 102 10.82 18.25 11.97
N PRO A 103 11.26 19.27 12.75
CA PRO A 103 10.40 19.90 13.75
C PRO A 103 9.08 20.38 13.14
N ALA A 104 7.98 20.30 13.88
CA ALA A 104 6.65 20.69 13.40
C ALA A 104 6.62 22.13 12.83
N ALA A 105 7.40 23.05 13.38
CA ALA A 105 7.53 24.43 12.89
C ALA A 105 8.15 24.55 11.48
N LEU A 106 8.81 23.51 11.00
CA LEU A 106 9.44 23.46 9.67
C LEU A 106 8.67 22.56 8.69
N ARG A 107 7.56 21.96 9.13
CA ARG A 107 6.68 21.18 8.25
C ARG A 107 5.85 22.12 7.37
N PRO A 108 5.45 21.67 6.16
CA PRO A 108 4.56 22.43 5.30
C PRO A 108 3.25 22.80 6.01
N ALA A 109 2.69 23.97 5.67
CA ALA A 109 1.38 24.37 6.18
C ALA A 109 0.23 23.47 5.66
N ASP A 110 0.37 22.92 4.45
CA ASP A 110 -0.55 21.91 3.93
C ASP A 110 -0.22 20.55 4.54
N TRP A 111 -1.17 20.00 5.29
CA TRP A 111 -1.03 18.71 5.95
C TRP A 111 -0.74 17.56 4.95
N PHE A 112 -1.28 17.62 3.73
CA PHE A 112 -1.06 16.62 2.68
C PHE A 112 0.21 16.84 1.84
N ALA A 113 1.06 17.78 2.22
CA ALA A 113 2.37 17.95 1.58
C ALA A 113 3.46 17.03 2.16
N GLU A 114 3.14 16.22 3.18
CA GLU A 114 4.02 15.20 3.77
C GLU A 114 3.22 13.95 4.16
N TYR A 115 3.91 12.83 4.36
CA TYR A 115 3.34 11.62 4.93
C TYR A 115 3.18 11.77 6.45
N HIS A 116 2.21 11.04 7.01
CA HIS A 116 1.87 11.07 8.43
C HIS A 116 1.77 9.67 9.02
N ASP A 117 2.21 9.53 10.27
CA ASP A 117 2.12 8.27 11.00
C ASP A 117 0.69 7.94 11.43
N TYR A 118 0.49 6.75 12.00
CA TYR A 118 -0.82 6.30 12.44
C TYR A 118 -1.48 7.23 13.45
N ASN A 119 -0.72 7.83 14.37
CA ASN A 119 -1.27 8.71 15.39
C ASN A 119 -1.71 10.04 14.77
N GLU A 120 -0.91 10.61 13.90
CA GLU A 120 -1.21 11.86 13.17
C GLU A 120 -2.46 11.68 12.27
N ILE A 121 -2.58 10.55 11.56
CA ILE A 121 -3.78 10.20 10.77
C ILE A 121 -5.00 10.04 11.68
N SER A 122 -4.85 9.33 12.81
CA SER A 122 -5.94 9.11 13.77
C SER A 122 -6.44 10.43 14.37
N ASP A 123 -5.53 11.35 14.66
CA ASP A 123 -5.88 12.70 15.16
C ASP A 123 -6.56 13.53 14.08
N HIS A 124 -6.11 13.42 12.82
CA HIS A 124 -6.72 14.14 11.70
C HIS A 124 -8.17 13.70 11.46
N VAL A 125 -8.45 12.39 11.39
CA VAL A 125 -9.83 11.91 11.21
C VAL A 125 -10.74 12.24 12.41
N ARG A 126 -10.17 12.30 13.62
CA ARG A 126 -10.89 12.79 14.82
C ARG A 126 -11.25 14.26 14.70
N GLN A 127 -10.32 15.09 14.19
CA GLN A 127 -10.59 16.51 13.93
C GLN A 127 -11.66 16.70 12.87
N LEU A 128 -11.71 15.87 11.82
CA LEU A 128 -12.76 15.93 10.80
C LEU A 128 -14.14 15.64 11.40
N ALA A 129 -14.26 14.65 12.27
CA ALA A 129 -15.52 14.38 12.98
C ALA A 129 -15.95 15.54 13.90
N GLN A 130 -14.99 16.23 14.52
CA GLN A 130 -15.27 17.42 15.34
C GLN A 130 -15.64 18.65 14.51
N LEU A 131 -15.09 18.76 13.30
CA LEU A 131 -15.36 19.89 12.41
C LEU A 131 -16.79 19.88 11.86
N ALA A 132 -17.38 18.71 11.63
CA ALA A 132 -18.71 18.56 11.06
C ALA A 132 -19.53 17.48 11.79
N PRO A 133 -19.81 17.66 13.09
CA PRO A 133 -20.41 16.62 13.93
C PRO A 133 -21.82 16.19 13.49
N GLU A 134 -22.50 17.02 12.71
CA GLU A 134 -23.80 16.71 12.12
C GLU A 134 -23.71 15.79 10.88
N ARG A 135 -22.50 15.66 10.27
CA ARG A 135 -22.28 14.89 9.04
C ARG A 135 -21.17 13.84 9.17
N ALA A 136 -20.32 13.96 10.20
CA ALA A 136 -19.19 13.05 10.39
C ALA A 136 -19.10 12.55 11.81
N SER A 137 -18.82 11.26 11.99
CA SER A 137 -18.62 10.65 13.31
C SER A 137 -17.51 9.59 13.25
N LEU A 138 -16.69 9.55 14.30
CA LEU A 138 -15.56 8.61 14.40
C LEU A 138 -15.93 7.39 15.24
N HIS A 139 -15.63 6.21 14.73
CA HIS A 139 -15.95 4.93 15.35
C HIS A 139 -14.70 4.04 15.45
N ALA A 140 -14.48 3.43 16.61
CA ALA A 140 -13.55 2.32 16.76
C ALA A 140 -14.29 1.04 16.34
N ILE A 141 -13.94 0.50 15.17
CA ILE A 141 -14.61 -0.69 14.62
C ILE A 141 -13.98 -2.01 15.10
N GLY A 142 -12.85 -1.95 15.76
CA GLY A 142 -12.12 -3.07 16.32
C GLY A 142 -10.77 -2.63 16.87
N ALA A 143 -9.94 -3.61 17.21
CA ALA A 143 -8.56 -3.40 17.60
C ALA A 143 -7.64 -4.37 16.85
N SER A 144 -6.42 -3.93 16.56
CA SER A 144 -5.36 -4.73 15.93
C SER A 144 -4.78 -5.78 16.89
N VAL A 145 -3.87 -6.59 16.37
CA VAL A 145 -3.13 -7.60 17.17
C VAL A 145 -2.42 -6.99 18.38
N GLU A 146 -1.81 -5.81 18.24
CA GLU A 146 -1.11 -5.10 19.33
C GLU A 146 -2.05 -4.16 20.13
N GLY A 147 -3.34 -4.19 19.85
CA GLY A 147 -4.37 -3.45 20.59
C GLY A 147 -4.59 -2.01 20.13
N ARG A 148 -4.07 -1.59 18.99
CA ARG A 148 -4.37 -0.26 18.41
C ARG A 148 -5.79 -0.25 17.85
N PRO A 149 -6.61 0.79 18.11
CA PRO A 149 -7.94 0.88 17.55
C PRO A 149 -7.90 0.95 16.01
N LEU A 150 -8.84 0.27 15.34
CA LEU A 150 -9.14 0.50 13.94
C LEU A 150 -10.18 1.60 13.84
N TRP A 151 -9.79 2.76 13.34
CA TRP A 151 -10.67 3.92 13.20
C TRP A 151 -11.41 3.91 11.88
N ALA A 152 -12.72 4.08 11.92
CA ALA A 152 -13.59 4.35 10.80
C ALA A 152 -14.25 5.70 10.96
N LEU A 153 -14.08 6.60 9.99
CA LEU A 153 -14.83 7.85 9.92
C LEU A 153 -16.07 7.63 9.06
N ARG A 154 -17.26 7.78 9.63
CA ARG A 154 -18.52 7.79 8.90
C ARG A 154 -18.81 9.21 8.44
N ILE A 155 -19.12 9.40 7.16
CA ILE A 155 -19.47 10.68 6.54
C ILE A 155 -20.80 10.53 5.82
N GLY A 156 -21.73 11.45 6.02
CA GLY A 156 -23.07 11.39 5.43
C GLY A 156 -24.01 10.42 6.14
N GLY A 157 -24.86 9.73 5.38
CA GLY A 157 -25.85 8.78 5.93
C GLY A 157 -26.99 9.43 6.72
N GLN A 158 -27.31 10.69 6.45
CA GLN A 158 -28.43 11.41 7.08
C GLN A 158 -29.78 11.04 6.49
N ARG A 159 -29.77 10.54 5.26
CA ARG A 159 -30.96 10.11 4.52
C ARG A 159 -31.17 8.61 4.69
N ALA A 160 -32.43 8.20 4.77
CA ALA A 160 -32.79 6.78 4.88
C ALA A 160 -32.49 5.97 3.61
N ASP A 161 -32.33 6.62 2.47
CA ASP A 161 -32.01 6.06 1.16
C ASP A 161 -30.53 6.24 0.78
N ALA A 162 -29.68 6.69 1.71
CA ALA A 162 -28.25 6.84 1.45
C ALA A 162 -27.58 5.46 1.20
N THR A 163 -26.77 5.40 0.16
CA THR A 163 -26.05 4.16 -0.20
C THR A 163 -24.90 3.88 0.77
N PRO A 164 -24.90 2.73 1.45
CA PRO A 164 -23.75 2.34 2.29
C PRO A 164 -22.53 2.02 1.45
N MET A 165 -21.45 2.79 1.64
CA MET A 165 -20.19 2.66 0.89
C MET A 165 -19.01 2.56 1.87
N LEU A 166 -18.02 1.76 1.53
CA LEU A 166 -16.75 1.65 2.26
C LEU A 166 -15.59 1.98 1.34
N ILE A 167 -14.71 2.85 1.82
CA ILE A 167 -13.35 2.96 1.28
C ILE A 167 -12.35 2.66 2.38
N ASN A 168 -11.34 1.87 2.07
CA ASN A 168 -10.27 1.59 3.00
C ASN A 168 -8.91 1.58 2.30
N GLY A 169 -7.85 1.69 3.09
CA GLY A 169 -6.48 1.61 2.61
C GLY A 169 -5.58 0.95 3.63
N THR A 170 -4.35 0.69 3.20
CA THR A 170 -3.26 0.26 4.08
C THR A 170 -3.53 -1.07 4.79
N GLN A 171 -4.08 -2.04 4.06
CA GLN A 171 -3.98 -3.45 4.46
C GLN A 171 -2.51 -3.88 4.48
N HIS A 172 -1.73 -3.38 3.52
CA HIS A 172 -0.27 -3.54 3.49
C HIS A 172 0.42 -2.30 4.03
N ALA A 173 1.23 -2.50 5.05
CA ALA A 173 1.79 -1.43 5.86
C ALA A 173 2.74 -0.47 5.12
N ARG A 174 3.44 -0.96 4.08
CA ARG A 174 4.40 -0.18 3.26
C ARG A 174 3.75 0.77 2.26
N GLU A 175 2.45 0.67 2.06
CA GLU A 175 1.67 1.42 1.07
C GLU A 175 1.17 2.75 1.63
N TRP A 176 2.09 3.62 2.03
CA TRP A 176 1.76 4.86 2.72
C TRP A 176 0.85 5.80 1.93
N ILE A 177 0.96 5.77 0.59
CA ILE A 177 0.08 6.58 -0.25
C ILE A 177 -1.40 6.19 -0.14
N ALA A 178 -1.71 4.91 0.16
CA ALA A 178 -3.09 4.47 0.37
C ALA A 178 -3.71 5.10 1.62
N ALA A 179 -2.96 5.18 2.74
CA ALA A 179 -3.39 5.87 3.95
C ALA A 179 -3.65 7.36 3.69
N MET A 180 -2.72 8.00 2.97
CA MET A 180 -2.84 9.44 2.66
C MET A 180 -3.99 9.72 1.72
N THR A 181 -4.20 8.90 0.68
CA THR A 181 -5.29 9.05 -0.28
C THR A 181 -6.65 8.92 0.41
N THR A 182 -6.87 7.88 1.20
CA THR A 182 -8.13 7.67 1.93
C THR A 182 -8.42 8.78 2.94
N THR A 183 -7.39 9.23 3.66
CA THR A 183 -7.51 10.37 4.60
C THR A 183 -7.82 11.68 3.86
N CYS A 184 -7.17 11.92 2.72
CA CYS A 184 -7.38 13.11 1.92
C CYS A 184 -8.78 13.16 1.28
N ILE A 185 -9.31 12.03 0.81
CA ILE A 185 -10.69 11.93 0.32
C ILE A 185 -11.65 12.31 1.44
N ALA A 186 -11.48 11.78 2.64
CA ALA A 186 -12.31 12.13 3.79
C ALA A 186 -12.24 13.62 4.14
N ASP A 187 -11.03 14.20 4.17
CA ASP A 187 -10.81 15.62 4.43
C ASP A 187 -11.52 16.50 3.39
N HIS A 188 -11.38 16.14 2.11
CA HIS A 188 -12.02 16.88 1.01
C HIS A 188 -13.55 16.82 1.11
N LEU A 189 -14.13 15.64 1.35
CA LEU A 189 -15.58 15.48 1.47
C LEU A 189 -16.16 16.29 2.63
N VAL A 190 -15.49 16.31 3.78
CA VAL A 190 -15.95 17.06 4.94
C VAL A 190 -15.83 18.58 4.73
N ARG A 191 -14.67 19.05 4.19
CA ARG A 191 -14.40 20.49 4.08
C ARG A 191 -15.06 21.17 2.90
N ALA A 192 -15.23 20.45 1.78
CA ALA A 192 -15.80 21.02 0.56
C ALA A 192 -17.34 20.95 0.51
N TYR A 193 -17.99 20.32 1.47
CA TYR A 193 -19.45 20.12 1.50
C TYR A 193 -20.25 21.41 1.26
N ASP A 194 -19.90 22.49 1.94
CA ASP A 194 -20.65 23.76 1.84
C ASP A 194 -20.33 24.56 0.58
N THR A 195 -19.21 24.27 -0.08
CA THR A 195 -18.68 25.06 -1.21
C THR A 195 -18.76 24.34 -2.56
N ASN A 196 -18.95 23.02 -2.58
CA ASN A 196 -18.98 22.21 -3.80
C ASN A 196 -20.29 21.40 -3.87
N ALA A 197 -21.12 21.71 -4.88
CA ALA A 197 -22.43 21.09 -5.06
C ALA A 197 -22.36 19.57 -5.34
N ALA A 198 -21.35 19.11 -6.08
CA ALA A 198 -21.17 17.69 -6.35
C ALA A 198 -20.74 16.91 -5.10
N ILE A 199 -19.88 17.49 -4.27
CA ILE A 199 -19.49 16.90 -2.97
C ILE A 199 -20.69 16.87 -2.02
N ARG A 200 -21.50 17.93 -1.99
CA ARG A 200 -22.72 17.96 -1.18
C ARG A 200 -23.68 16.86 -1.60
N ASP A 201 -23.96 16.74 -2.89
CA ASP A 201 -24.83 15.70 -3.44
C ASP A 201 -24.32 14.29 -3.08
N PHE A 202 -23.01 14.05 -3.23
CA PHE A 202 -22.40 12.78 -2.84
C PHE A 202 -22.61 12.48 -1.34
N VAL A 203 -22.31 13.42 -0.45
CA VAL A 203 -22.41 13.24 1.00
C VAL A 203 -23.86 13.08 1.45
N ASP A 204 -24.79 13.81 0.84
CA ASP A 204 -26.23 13.73 1.17
C ASP A 204 -26.84 12.37 0.81
N HIS A 205 -26.34 11.71 -0.24
CA HIS A 205 -26.89 10.44 -0.73
C HIS A 205 -26.01 9.21 -0.44
N THR A 206 -24.94 9.39 0.34
CA THR A 206 -24.01 8.30 0.67
C THR A 206 -23.84 8.18 2.19
N GLU A 207 -23.82 6.96 2.68
CA GLU A 207 -23.27 6.65 4.00
C GLU A 207 -21.86 6.08 3.81
N LEU A 208 -20.87 6.99 3.78
CA LEU A 208 -19.50 6.60 3.53
C LEU A 208 -18.75 6.26 4.83
N TRP A 209 -18.23 5.05 4.89
CA TRP A 209 -17.28 4.61 5.89
C TRP A 209 -15.86 4.69 5.32
N VAL A 210 -14.96 5.40 6.00
CA VAL A 210 -13.56 5.56 5.61
C VAL A 210 -12.67 4.94 6.66
N VAL A 211 -11.89 3.92 6.28
CA VAL A 211 -10.88 3.26 7.14
C VAL A 211 -9.49 3.52 6.55
N PRO A 212 -8.80 4.60 6.95
CA PRO A 212 -7.53 4.98 6.31
C PRO A 212 -6.41 3.98 6.54
N VAL A 213 -6.37 3.35 7.73
CA VAL A 213 -5.30 2.43 8.13
C VAL A 213 -5.92 1.17 8.69
N VAL A 214 -6.09 0.16 7.84
CA VAL A 214 -6.61 -1.16 8.24
C VAL A 214 -5.59 -1.92 9.09
N ASN A 215 -4.30 -1.75 8.83
CA ASN A 215 -3.19 -2.41 9.51
C ASN A 215 -2.36 -1.43 10.35
N PRO A 216 -2.90 -0.95 11.49
CA PRO A 216 -2.24 0.10 12.28
C PRO A 216 -0.90 -0.36 12.89
N ASP A 217 -0.78 -1.64 13.25
CA ASP A 217 0.45 -2.19 13.82
C ASP A 217 1.57 -2.28 12.79
N GLY A 218 1.27 -2.84 11.62
CA GLY A 218 2.22 -2.90 10.52
C GLY A 218 2.61 -1.51 10.03
N TYR A 219 1.63 -0.60 9.91
CA TYR A 219 1.88 0.78 9.51
C TYR A 219 2.82 1.49 10.48
N GLN A 220 2.55 1.44 11.79
CA GLN A 220 3.43 2.02 12.79
C GLN A 220 4.82 1.37 12.78
N TYR A 221 4.89 0.05 12.55
CA TYR A 221 6.16 -0.67 12.43
C TYR A 221 6.97 -0.20 11.19
N SER A 222 6.31 0.11 10.08
CA SER A 222 6.96 0.62 8.88
C SER A 222 7.56 2.03 9.06
N TRP A 223 7.06 2.81 10.00
CA TRP A 223 7.61 4.12 10.35
C TRP A 223 8.86 4.07 11.22
N GLY A 224 8.95 3.08 12.10
CA GLY A 224 10.00 3.05 13.11
C GLY A 224 11.09 1.98 12.93
N ASN A 225 10.80 0.92 12.15
CA ASN A 225 11.63 -0.27 12.11
C ASN A 225 11.98 -0.73 10.69
N ASP A 226 10.98 -1.04 9.86
CA ASP A 226 11.18 -1.55 8.50
C ASP A 226 10.21 -0.87 7.54
N ARG A 227 10.68 0.11 6.77
CA ARG A 227 9.89 0.90 5.83
C ARG A 227 9.11 0.04 4.82
N TYR A 228 9.63 -1.13 4.51
CA TYR A 228 9.05 -2.03 3.50
C TYR A 228 8.23 -3.17 4.10
N TRP A 229 7.94 -3.14 5.40
CA TRP A 229 7.07 -4.11 6.05
C TRP A 229 5.66 -4.10 5.44
N ARG A 230 5.16 -5.29 5.05
CA ARG A 230 3.86 -5.45 4.37
C ARG A 230 2.74 -5.89 5.33
N LYS A 231 3.00 -6.95 6.09
CA LYS A 231 2.00 -7.73 6.84
C LYS A 231 1.55 -7.04 8.13
N ASN A 232 0.55 -7.60 8.84
CA ASN A 232 0.24 -7.16 10.21
C ASN A 232 1.36 -7.59 11.19
N ARG A 233 1.12 -7.48 12.49
CA ARG A 233 2.14 -7.81 13.51
C ARG A 233 1.82 -9.07 14.31
N ARG A 234 1.10 -10.04 13.72
CA ARG A 234 0.84 -11.34 14.33
C ARG A 234 2.14 -12.12 14.48
N GLY A 235 2.52 -12.41 15.73
CA GLY A 235 3.76 -13.15 16.03
C GLY A 235 5.01 -12.47 15.46
N ARG A 236 5.95 -13.28 14.95
CA ARG A 236 7.22 -12.75 14.43
C ARG A 236 7.12 -12.29 12.96
N HIS A 237 6.31 -12.97 12.17
CA HIS A 237 6.33 -12.84 10.72
C HIS A 237 5.12 -12.14 10.12
N GLY A 238 4.04 -11.95 10.90
CA GLY A 238 2.82 -11.31 10.45
C GLY A 238 1.98 -12.16 9.51
N VAL A 239 0.77 -11.68 9.22
CA VAL A 239 -0.20 -12.24 8.26
C VAL A 239 -0.48 -11.18 7.20
N ASP A 240 -0.57 -11.59 5.93
CA ASP A 240 -1.07 -10.76 4.85
C ASP A 240 -2.59 -10.63 4.97
N LEU A 241 -3.05 -9.45 5.37
CA LEU A 241 -4.48 -9.20 5.61
C LEU A 241 -5.30 -9.39 4.33
N ASN A 242 -4.73 -9.06 3.16
CA ASN A 242 -5.40 -9.25 1.86
C ASN A 242 -5.22 -10.69 1.29
N ARG A 243 -4.97 -11.65 2.17
CA ARG A 243 -5.06 -13.11 1.94
C ARG A 243 -5.88 -13.81 3.03
N ASN A 244 -6.47 -13.03 3.95
CA ASN A 244 -7.13 -13.57 5.15
C ASN A 244 -8.67 -13.61 5.07
N PHE A 245 -9.28 -13.16 3.96
CA PHE A 245 -10.74 -13.24 3.72
C PHE A 245 -11.15 -14.63 3.21
N SER A 246 -12.45 -14.99 3.35
CA SER A 246 -12.93 -16.36 3.15
C SER A 246 -12.97 -16.81 1.69
N ILE A 247 -13.31 -15.94 0.74
CA ILE A 247 -13.45 -16.34 -0.67
C ILE A 247 -12.09 -16.70 -1.27
N GLY A 248 -11.97 -17.92 -1.78
CA GLY A 248 -10.72 -18.42 -2.34
C GLY A 248 -9.59 -18.59 -1.31
N TRP A 249 -9.86 -18.50 0.00
CA TRP A 249 -8.86 -18.67 1.04
C TRP A 249 -8.10 -20.00 0.92
N GLY A 250 -6.79 -19.93 1.02
CA GLY A 250 -5.94 -21.10 0.83
C GLY A 250 -5.67 -21.47 -0.62
N GLY A 251 -6.26 -20.72 -1.56
CA GLY A 251 -6.09 -20.88 -2.99
C GLY A 251 -4.77 -20.29 -3.54
N PRO A 252 -4.67 -20.17 -4.87
CA PRO A 252 -3.48 -19.65 -5.55
C PRO A 252 -3.08 -18.26 -5.05
N GLY A 253 -1.79 -17.93 -5.11
CA GLY A 253 -1.26 -16.63 -4.68
C GLY A 253 -1.28 -16.40 -3.18
N SER A 254 -1.56 -17.45 -2.37
CA SER A 254 -1.45 -17.41 -0.91
C SER A 254 -0.54 -18.51 -0.38
N SER A 255 0.12 -18.29 0.74
CA SER A 255 1.06 -19.22 1.34
C SER A 255 0.61 -19.69 2.73
N LYS A 256 0.94 -20.94 3.06
CA LYS A 256 0.86 -21.48 4.42
C LYS A 256 2.17 -21.27 5.22
N ASN A 257 3.23 -20.79 4.57
CA ASN A 257 4.50 -20.51 5.22
C ASN A 257 4.46 -19.11 5.84
N GLU A 258 4.57 -19.02 7.16
CA GLU A 258 4.54 -17.74 7.91
C GLU A 258 5.61 -16.73 7.46
N ARG A 259 6.74 -17.21 6.92
CA ARG A 259 7.83 -16.35 6.43
C ARG A 259 7.53 -15.71 5.07
N ALA A 260 6.57 -16.26 4.32
CA ALA A 260 6.19 -15.71 3.02
C ALA A 260 5.45 -14.38 3.19
N GLU A 261 5.65 -13.45 2.25
CA GLU A 261 4.98 -12.14 2.26
C GLU A 261 3.46 -12.27 2.09
N ASN A 262 3.00 -13.32 1.41
CA ASN A 262 1.59 -13.65 1.17
C ASN A 262 1.05 -14.72 2.14
N TYR A 263 1.57 -14.83 3.36
CA TYR A 263 1.07 -15.76 4.38
C TYR A 263 -0.37 -15.40 4.78
N ARG A 264 -1.28 -16.36 4.59
CA ARG A 264 -2.73 -16.17 4.69
C ARG A 264 -3.33 -16.27 6.10
N GLY A 265 -2.52 -16.52 7.13
CA GLY A 265 -3.01 -16.86 8.47
C GLY A 265 -3.39 -18.34 8.61
N GLU A 266 -3.81 -18.73 9.81
CA GLU A 266 -4.15 -20.12 10.12
C GLU A 266 -5.49 -20.55 9.51
N TYR A 267 -6.47 -19.64 9.45
CA TYR A 267 -7.80 -19.81 8.87
C TYR A 267 -8.33 -18.47 8.35
N ALA A 268 -9.35 -18.51 7.53
CA ALA A 268 -10.00 -17.31 7.02
C ALA A 268 -10.54 -16.46 8.19
N PHE A 269 -10.24 -15.16 8.16
CA PHE A 269 -10.53 -14.26 9.27
C PHE A 269 -9.85 -14.66 10.59
N SER A 270 -8.61 -15.14 10.54
CA SER A 270 -7.81 -15.35 11.74
C SER A 270 -7.36 -14.04 12.40
N GLU A 271 -7.35 -12.95 11.64
CA GLU A 271 -6.80 -11.66 12.08
C GLU A 271 -7.89 -10.72 12.57
N PRO A 272 -7.67 -10.02 13.70
CA PRO A 272 -8.67 -9.11 14.26
C PRO A 272 -8.98 -7.94 13.32
N GLU A 273 -8.02 -7.50 12.50
CA GLU A 273 -8.20 -6.43 11.52
C GLU A 273 -9.19 -6.85 10.42
N SER A 274 -9.06 -8.04 9.87
CA SER A 274 -10.00 -8.57 8.87
C SER A 274 -11.37 -8.88 9.46
N ILE A 275 -11.43 -9.33 10.74
CA ILE A 275 -12.70 -9.48 11.48
C ILE A 275 -13.40 -8.13 11.63
N ALA A 276 -12.68 -7.07 12.01
CA ALA A 276 -13.25 -5.74 12.21
C ALA A 276 -13.90 -5.20 10.92
N LEU A 277 -13.23 -5.36 9.77
CA LEU A 277 -13.80 -4.99 8.46
C LEU A 277 -15.02 -5.84 8.11
N ARG A 278 -14.93 -7.17 8.28
CA ARG A 278 -16.06 -8.07 8.04
C ARG A 278 -17.29 -7.68 8.83
N ASP A 279 -17.11 -7.39 10.12
CA ASP A 279 -18.20 -7.08 11.03
C ASP A 279 -18.80 -5.70 10.73
N LEU A 280 -17.98 -4.70 10.36
CA LEU A 280 -18.44 -3.41 9.85
C LEU A 280 -19.29 -3.60 8.59
N VAL A 281 -18.77 -4.29 7.57
CA VAL A 281 -19.44 -4.50 6.29
C VAL A 281 -20.80 -5.19 6.47
N LYS A 282 -20.85 -6.24 7.31
CA LYS A 282 -22.10 -6.97 7.57
C LYS A 282 -23.12 -6.14 8.37
N ARG A 283 -22.66 -5.36 9.33
CA ARG A 283 -23.53 -4.52 10.18
C ARG A 283 -24.15 -3.38 9.38
N GLU A 284 -23.33 -2.69 8.57
CA GLU A 284 -23.74 -1.52 7.78
C GLU A 284 -24.29 -1.90 6.40
N GLN A 285 -24.31 -3.19 6.04
CA GLN A 285 -24.80 -3.69 4.74
C GLN A 285 -24.16 -2.98 3.54
N VAL A 286 -22.83 -2.81 3.60
CA VAL A 286 -22.07 -2.09 2.57
C VAL A 286 -22.35 -2.63 1.18
N ALA A 287 -22.83 -1.77 0.28
CA ALA A 287 -23.19 -2.12 -1.09
C ALA A 287 -22.10 -1.78 -2.12
N VAL A 288 -21.23 -0.83 -1.81
CA VAL A 288 -20.20 -0.31 -2.72
C VAL A 288 -18.87 -0.20 -1.97
N HIS A 289 -17.77 -0.63 -2.62
CA HIS A 289 -16.49 -0.72 -1.94
C HIS A 289 -15.31 -0.38 -2.86
N VAL A 290 -14.33 0.36 -2.30
CA VAL A 290 -13.00 0.56 -2.89
C VAL A 290 -11.93 0.25 -1.86
N ASP A 291 -11.03 -0.67 -2.23
CA ASP A 291 -9.81 -1.02 -1.49
C ASP A 291 -8.60 -0.34 -2.15
N PHE A 292 -8.04 0.67 -1.47
CA PHE A 292 -6.88 1.39 -1.98
C PHE A 292 -5.59 0.72 -1.58
N HIS A 293 -4.80 0.38 -2.60
CA HIS A 293 -3.48 -0.23 -2.51
C HIS A 293 -2.44 0.61 -3.27
N SER A 294 -1.20 0.24 -3.19
CA SER A 294 -0.16 0.68 -4.11
C SER A 294 0.86 -0.47 -4.32
N TYR A 295 1.45 -0.51 -5.50
CA TYR A 295 1.38 0.47 -6.57
C TYR A 295 1.15 -0.20 -7.93
N GLY A 296 0.77 0.60 -8.94
CA GLY A 296 0.68 0.04 -10.29
C GLY A 296 -0.16 0.85 -11.26
N GLN A 297 -0.96 1.82 -10.79
CA GLN A 297 -2.00 2.52 -11.54
C GLN A 297 -2.96 1.55 -12.24
N LEU A 298 -3.62 0.71 -11.42
CA LEU A 298 -4.58 -0.30 -11.89
C LEU A 298 -5.95 -0.09 -11.26
N VAL A 299 -6.99 -0.47 -11.98
CA VAL A 299 -8.35 -0.68 -11.47
C VAL A 299 -8.66 -2.17 -11.61
N LEU A 300 -8.79 -2.86 -10.49
CA LEU A 300 -8.94 -4.30 -10.45
C LEU A 300 -10.35 -4.67 -9.97
N TYR A 301 -10.97 -5.68 -10.62
CA TYR A 301 -12.26 -6.22 -10.21
C TYR A 301 -12.19 -7.74 -10.02
N PRO A 302 -13.10 -8.31 -9.21
CA PRO A 302 -13.18 -9.76 -8.97
C PRO A 302 -13.35 -10.58 -10.26
N TRP A 303 -12.79 -11.79 -10.33
CA TRP A 303 -12.17 -12.54 -9.25
C TRP A 303 -10.64 -12.46 -9.32
N GLY A 304 -9.99 -12.49 -8.15
CA GLY A 304 -8.53 -12.66 -8.03
C GLY A 304 -8.13 -14.15 -7.89
N TYR A 305 -8.93 -14.98 -7.24
CA TYR A 305 -8.58 -16.38 -6.98
C TYR A 305 -8.77 -17.33 -8.19
N THR A 306 -9.49 -16.93 -9.21
CA THR A 306 -9.83 -17.78 -10.37
C THR A 306 -9.92 -16.99 -11.67
N SER A 307 -9.54 -17.64 -12.78
CA SER A 307 -9.70 -17.06 -14.13
C SER A 307 -11.14 -17.14 -14.67
N LYS A 308 -12.06 -17.76 -13.93
CA LYS A 308 -13.46 -17.71 -14.31
C LYS A 308 -13.97 -16.28 -14.20
N PRO A 309 -14.72 -15.78 -15.19
CA PRO A 309 -15.30 -14.44 -15.08
C PRO A 309 -16.30 -14.39 -13.90
N ALA A 310 -16.39 -13.23 -13.27
CA ALA A 310 -17.49 -12.92 -12.35
C ALA A 310 -18.83 -12.95 -13.11
N GLU A 311 -19.92 -13.23 -12.42
CA GLU A 311 -21.28 -13.22 -13.02
C GLU A 311 -21.58 -11.83 -13.60
N ASP A 312 -21.18 -10.75 -12.89
CA ASP A 312 -21.36 -9.35 -13.28
C ASP A 312 -20.17 -8.76 -14.07
N ARG A 313 -19.37 -9.60 -14.76
CA ARG A 313 -18.14 -9.16 -15.44
C ARG A 313 -18.35 -7.91 -16.32
N ASP A 314 -19.39 -7.90 -17.14
CA ASP A 314 -19.65 -6.81 -18.08
C ASP A 314 -20.01 -5.49 -17.34
N ARG A 315 -20.72 -5.62 -16.21
CA ARG A 315 -20.98 -4.50 -15.30
C ARG A 315 -19.68 -3.99 -14.66
N PHE A 316 -18.85 -4.88 -14.15
CA PHE A 316 -17.53 -4.51 -13.61
C PHE A 316 -16.64 -3.82 -14.65
N ALA A 317 -16.64 -4.32 -15.89
CA ALA A 317 -15.87 -3.71 -16.97
C ALA A 317 -16.36 -2.30 -17.28
N ALA A 318 -17.67 -2.11 -17.45
CA ALA A 318 -18.25 -0.80 -17.75
C ALA A 318 -17.99 0.22 -16.64
N VAL A 319 -18.22 -0.17 -15.37
CA VAL A 319 -17.98 0.72 -14.23
C VAL A 319 -16.50 0.98 -14.03
N GLY A 320 -15.65 -0.04 -14.18
CA GLY A 320 -14.20 0.13 -14.09
C GLY A 320 -13.63 1.09 -15.15
N ASP A 321 -14.18 1.09 -16.36
CA ASP A 321 -13.84 2.06 -17.40
C ASP A 321 -14.29 3.49 -17.02
N ASP A 322 -15.46 3.64 -16.39
CA ASP A 322 -15.90 4.94 -15.85
C ASP A 322 -14.92 5.45 -14.77
N LEU A 323 -14.49 4.58 -13.85
CA LEU A 323 -13.51 4.93 -12.81
C LEU A 323 -12.17 5.36 -13.44
N ALA A 324 -11.61 4.52 -14.32
CA ALA A 324 -10.35 4.80 -15.00
C ALA A 324 -10.41 6.11 -15.82
N SER A 325 -11.53 6.38 -16.46
CA SER A 325 -11.77 7.61 -17.22
C SER A 325 -11.85 8.84 -16.32
N ALA A 326 -12.55 8.75 -15.18
CA ALA A 326 -12.61 9.84 -14.19
C ALA A 326 -11.23 10.17 -13.63
N MET A 327 -10.44 9.17 -13.29
CA MET A 327 -9.06 9.33 -12.83
C MET A 327 -8.17 9.97 -13.90
N PHE A 328 -8.30 9.52 -15.17
CA PHE A 328 -7.53 10.06 -16.29
C PHE A 328 -7.79 11.54 -16.54
N VAL A 329 -9.06 11.96 -16.51
CA VAL A 329 -9.45 13.37 -16.72
C VAL A 329 -8.83 14.29 -15.68
N THR A 330 -8.55 13.78 -14.48
CA THR A 330 -8.03 14.58 -13.37
C THR A 330 -6.57 15.04 -13.58
N HIS A 331 -5.68 14.11 -13.99
CA HIS A 331 -4.24 14.39 -14.13
C HIS A 331 -3.60 13.68 -15.33
N GLU A 332 -4.38 13.23 -16.31
CA GLU A 332 -3.92 12.51 -17.51
C GLU A 332 -3.09 11.25 -17.18
N ARG A 333 -3.34 10.63 -16.01
CA ARG A 333 -2.70 9.38 -15.60
C ARG A 333 -3.59 8.20 -15.94
N ARG A 334 -3.04 7.26 -16.71
CA ARG A 334 -3.76 6.04 -17.08
C ARG A 334 -3.74 5.05 -15.95
N TYR A 335 -4.93 4.61 -15.56
CA TYR A 335 -5.15 3.43 -14.74
C TYR A 335 -5.67 2.31 -15.65
N THR A 336 -4.99 1.16 -15.63
CA THR A 336 -5.36 0.03 -16.49
C THR A 336 -6.41 -0.81 -15.79
N LEU A 337 -7.56 -1.01 -16.45
CA LEU A 337 -8.61 -1.89 -15.97
C LEU A 337 -8.31 -3.34 -16.33
N MET A 338 -8.43 -4.26 -15.36
CA MET A 338 -8.32 -5.70 -15.60
C MET A 338 -9.02 -6.52 -14.50
N GLN A 339 -9.33 -7.78 -14.80
CA GLN A 339 -9.71 -8.71 -13.75
C GLN A 339 -8.50 -9.00 -12.86
N SER A 340 -8.68 -9.03 -11.54
CA SER A 340 -7.59 -9.17 -10.56
C SER A 340 -6.67 -10.37 -10.85
N VAL A 341 -7.22 -11.50 -11.29
CA VAL A 341 -6.44 -12.71 -11.63
C VAL A 341 -5.51 -12.53 -12.83
N GLU A 342 -5.79 -11.56 -13.71
CA GLU A 342 -4.92 -11.27 -14.86
C GLU A 342 -3.60 -10.64 -14.41
N LEU A 343 -3.61 -9.92 -13.30
CA LEU A 343 -2.41 -9.41 -12.67
C LEU A 343 -1.59 -10.56 -12.08
N TYR A 344 -2.17 -11.31 -11.17
CA TYR A 344 -1.69 -12.59 -10.61
C TYR A 344 -2.83 -13.28 -9.85
N PRO A 345 -2.81 -14.63 -9.69
CA PRO A 345 -3.80 -15.29 -8.86
C PRO A 345 -3.63 -14.90 -7.39
N ALA A 346 -4.73 -14.49 -6.74
CA ALA A 346 -4.75 -14.10 -5.34
C ALA A 346 -6.02 -14.58 -4.66
N GLY A 347 -5.88 -15.62 -3.83
CA GLY A 347 -6.98 -16.14 -3.03
C GLY A 347 -7.06 -15.50 -1.64
N GLY A 348 -8.25 -15.27 -1.13
CA GLY A 348 -8.50 -14.68 0.19
C GLY A 348 -8.41 -13.16 0.22
N THR A 349 -8.66 -12.49 -0.90
CA THR A 349 -8.66 -11.03 -1.00
C THR A 349 -9.96 -10.41 -0.49
N MET A 350 -9.89 -9.16 -0.02
CA MET A 350 -11.05 -8.42 0.42
C MET A 350 -12.04 -8.19 -0.72
N ALA A 351 -11.59 -7.79 -1.90
CA ALA A 351 -12.46 -7.51 -3.03
C ALA A 351 -13.28 -8.73 -3.46
N ASP A 352 -12.67 -9.91 -3.50
CA ASP A 352 -13.38 -11.16 -3.81
C ASP A 352 -14.45 -11.49 -2.76
N TRP A 353 -14.12 -11.27 -1.48
CA TRP A 353 -15.06 -11.50 -0.38
C TRP A 353 -16.22 -10.49 -0.41
N MET A 354 -15.93 -9.22 -0.64
CA MET A 354 -16.95 -8.18 -0.78
C MET A 354 -17.97 -8.51 -1.87
N TYR A 355 -17.49 -8.92 -3.04
CA TYR A 355 -18.38 -9.33 -4.12
C TYR A 355 -19.07 -10.67 -3.85
N GLY A 356 -18.33 -11.69 -3.45
CA GLY A 356 -18.84 -13.08 -3.39
C GLY A 356 -19.75 -13.34 -2.19
N GLU A 357 -19.44 -12.79 -1.02
CA GLU A 357 -20.17 -13.04 0.22
C GLU A 357 -20.98 -11.83 0.69
N ALA A 358 -20.40 -10.63 0.68
CA ALA A 358 -21.10 -9.42 1.10
C ALA A 358 -22.02 -8.84 0.02
N ARG A 359 -21.93 -9.31 -1.24
CA ARG A 359 -22.74 -8.87 -2.39
C ARG A 359 -22.55 -7.41 -2.75
N ALA A 360 -21.40 -6.84 -2.42
CA ALA A 360 -21.05 -5.46 -2.72
C ALA A 360 -20.35 -5.35 -4.09
N GLN A 361 -20.58 -4.24 -4.79
CA GLN A 361 -19.79 -3.88 -5.96
C GLN A 361 -18.41 -3.40 -5.48
N SER A 362 -17.37 -4.16 -5.74
CA SER A 362 -16.06 -3.97 -5.13
C SER A 362 -14.96 -3.84 -6.17
N PHE A 363 -14.09 -2.84 -5.99
CA PHE A 363 -12.88 -2.65 -6.78
C PHE A 363 -11.66 -2.51 -5.87
N THR A 364 -10.51 -2.98 -6.35
CA THR A 364 -9.21 -2.63 -5.80
C THR A 364 -8.54 -1.60 -6.72
N ILE A 365 -8.05 -0.51 -6.16
CA ILE A 365 -7.30 0.50 -6.91
C ILE A 365 -5.85 0.48 -6.44
N GLU A 366 -4.96 0.07 -7.34
CA GLU A 366 -3.51 0.20 -7.18
C GLU A 366 -3.11 1.62 -7.59
N LEU A 367 -2.74 2.44 -6.63
CA LEU A 367 -2.41 3.85 -6.82
C LEU A 367 -1.06 4.05 -7.54
N ARG A 368 -0.62 5.31 -7.64
CA ARG A 368 0.73 5.66 -8.14
C ARG A 368 1.84 4.99 -7.34
N PRO A 369 3.04 4.79 -7.93
CA PRO A 369 3.41 5.06 -9.32
C PRO A 369 2.94 3.98 -10.30
N ASP A 370 3.00 4.29 -11.61
CA ASP A 370 2.76 3.34 -12.69
C ASP A 370 3.81 2.21 -12.70
N ARG A 371 3.35 0.97 -12.86
CA ARG A 371 4.24 -0.19 -12.95
C ARG A 371 4.83 -0.42 -14.36
N TRP A 372 4.29 0.20 -15.40
CA TRP A 372 4.66 -0.08 -16.78
C TRP A 372 5.69 0.90 -17.36
N SER A 373 5.61 2.18 -17.03
CA SER A 373 6.39 3.25 -17.64
C SER A 373 7.73 3.57 -16.95
N GLY A 374 8.26 2.65 -16.13
CA GLY A 374 9.56 2.83 -15.48
C GLY A 374 9.53 3.77 -14.28
N GLY A 375 8.41 3.86 -13.57
CA GLY A 375 8.32 4.57 -12.29
C GLY A 375 9.42 4.10 -11.34
N ARG A 376 10.35 5.02 -11.01
CA ARG A 376 11.59 4.72 -10.25
C ARG A 376 11.41 4.93 -8.74
N GLN A 377 10.22 4.69 -8.18
CA GLN A 377 9.91 5.11 -6.82
C GLN A 377 9.34 3.98 -5.95
N GLY A 378 8.70 2.96 -6.55
CA GLY A 378 8.09 1.87 -5.80
C GLY A 378 7.21 2.41 -4.66
N PHE A 379 7.41 1.90 -3.45
CA PHE A 379 6.68 2.36 -2.26
C PHE A 379 7.16 3.72 -1.70
N VAL A 380 8.25 4.31 -2.22
CA VAL A 380 8.80 5.59 -1.75
C VAL A 380 8.36 6.70 -2.70
N LEU A 381 7.05 6.86 -2.84
CA LEU A 381 6.46 7.89 -3.69
C LEU A 381 6.71 9.28 -3.05
N PRO A 382 7.23 10.29 -3.79
CA PRO A 382 7.45 11.62 -3.25
C PRO A 382 6.17 12.28 -2.72
N PRO A 383 6.24 13.05 -1.63
CA PRO A 383 5.06 13.60 -0.97
C PRO A 383 4.26 14.57 -1.84
N GLU A 384 4.86 15.24 -2.82
CA GLU A 384 4.17 16.07 -3.81
C GLU A 384 3.21 15.27 -4.72
N GLN A 385 3.29 13.94 -4.69
CA GLN A 385 2.33 13.08 -5.37
C GLN A 385 1.09 12.76 -4.53
N ILE A 386 1.04 13.12 -3.24
CA ILE A 386 -0.10 12.83 -2.37
C ILE A 386 -1.37 13.50 -2.89
N ARG A 387 -1.33 14.82 -3.12
CA ARG A 387 -2.49 15.57 -3.61
C ARG A 387 -2.99 15.06 -4.98
N PRO A 388 -2.14 14.95 -6.01
CA PRO A 388 -2.59 14.41 -7.29
C PRO A 388 -3.17 12.99 -7.20
N THR A 389 -2.62 12.12 -6.34
CA THR A 389 -3.16 10.77 -6.15
C THR A 389 -4.50 10.78 -5.42
N CYS A 390 -4.66 11.70 -4.45
CA CYS A 390 -5.93 11.93 -3.77
C CYS A 390 -7.02 12.37 -4.74
N ASP A 391 -6.74 13.35 -5.61
CA ASP A 391 -7.71 13.88 -6.58
C ASP A 391 -8.19 12.77 -7.53
N GLU A 392 -7.27 11.91 -7.99
CA GLU A 392 -7.59 10.72 -8.79
C GLU A 392 -8.47 9.73 -8.02
N GLY A 393 -8.10 9.43 -6.77
CA GLY A 393 -8.88 8.53 -5.90
C GLY A 393 -10.28 9.07 -5.62
N LEU A 394 -10.41 10.37 -5.35
CA LEU A 394 -11.70 11.03 -5.15
C LEU A 394 -12.57 10.94 -6.41
N ALA A 395 -11.99 11.21 -7.59
CA ALA A 395 -12.71 11.10 -8.86
C ALA A 395 -13.26 9.68 -9.08
N ALA A 396 -12.47 8.64 -8.75
CA ALA A 396 -12.92 7.24 -8.82
C ALA A 396 -14.08 6.97 -7.85
N VAL A 397 -13.99 7.44 -6.60
CA VAL A 397 -15.03 7.24 -5.57
C VAL A 397 -16.36 7.90 -5.99
N LEU A 398 -16.31 9.13 -6.50
CA LEU A 398 -17.50 9.84 -7.00
C LEU A 398 -18.11 9.12 -8.22
N ALA A 399 -17.28 8.68 -9.16
CA ALA A 399 -17.74 7.95 -10.35
C ALA A 399 -18.40 6.61 -10.01
N LEU A 400 -17.80 5.86 -9.06
CA LEU A 400 -18.34 4.58 -8.60
C LEU A 400 -19.72 4.74 -7.97
N ARG A 401 -19.88 5.76 -7.11
CA ARG A 401 -21.18 6.06 -6.49
C ARG A 401 -22.23 6.43 -7.55
N GLN A 402 -21.87 7.28 -8.52
CA GLN A 402 -22.76 7.67 -9.62
C GLN A 402 -23.17 6.47 -10.48
N ALA A 403 -22.24 5.56 -10.80
CA ALA A 403 -22.54 4.35 -11.56
C ALA A 403 -23.53 3.44 -10.81
N HIS A 404 -23.36 3.31 -9.50
CA HIS A 404 -24.25 2.53 -8.64
C HIS A 404 -25.68 3.09 -8.65
N ASP A 405 -25.85 4.42 -8.57
CA ASP A 405 -27.17 5.09 -8.63
C ASP A 405 -27.91 4.87 -9.97
N LEU A 406 -27.12 4.76 -11.05
CA LEU A 406 -27.67 4.46 -12.38
C LEU A 406 -27.98 2.96 -12.57
N GLY A 407 -27.81 2.15 -11.53
CA GLY A 407 -28.02 0.70 -11.58
C GLY A 407 -26.96 -0.07 -12.38
N ARG A 408 -25.79 0.58 -12.59
CA ARG A 408 -24.65 0.04 -13.35
C ARG A 408 -23.65 -0.64 -12.44
#